data_6bdee21577264e3d1126fd3178cfe420
#
_entry.id   6bdee21577264e3d1126fd3178cfe420
#
_cell.length_a   1.000
_cell.length_b   1.000
_cell.length_c   1.000
_cell.angle_alpha   90.00
_cell.angle_beta   90.00
_cell.angle_gamma   90.00
#
_symmetry.space_group_name_H-M   'P 1'
#
loop_
_entity.id
_entity.type
_entity.pdbx_description
1 polymer ?
#
loop_
_entity_poly.entity_id
_entity_poly.type
_entity_poly.pdbx_seq_one_letter_code
_entity_poly.pdbx_strand_id
1 'polypeptide(L)'
;MNKYLNYLVACLLSLAALSSCSDDNEPAPVPEPDPTPSGYCLMFYMSGGDPEHDVTLMESARQAAAVSDDNVAVTVLHKNSGEGEGEAHNGTHRYTAQNGVLTEDPTFDPGEDFPITDPKELTDFIRWSAEQYPNRHYLLVISGHGKGFYPFSEIYEEETESKTRATLYDNRKYMTSAQLGDAIR
;
A
#
# COMPACT_ATOMS: atom_id res chain seq x y z
N MET A 1 63.54 43.39 -17.91
CA MET A 1 62.82 42.15 -17.67
C MET A 1 62.85 41.91 -16.16
N ASN A 2 61.68 42.03 -15.51
CA ASN A 2 61.58 42.25 -14.07
C ASN A 2 61.86 40.97 -13.28
N LYS A 3 62.87 41.01 -12.38
CA LYS A 3 63.23 39.89 -11.52
C LYS A 3 62.02 39.34 -10.71
N TYR A 4 61.07 40.20 -10.40
CA TYR A 4 59.85 39.83 -9.65
C TYR A 4 58.87 39.02 -10.48
N LEU A 5 58.86 39.15 -11.80
CA LEU A 5 58.02 38.34 -12.69
C LEU A 5 58.44 36.87 -12.68
N ASN A 6 59.72 36.61 -12.58
CA ASN A 6 60.21 35.20 -12.51
C ASN A 6 59.92 34.52 -11.18
N TYR A 7 59.87 35.29 -10.07
CA TYR A 7 59.46 34.73 -8.78
C TYR A 7 57.93 34.44 -8.71
N LEU A 8 57.13 35.26 -9.36
CA LEU A 8 55.70 35.09 -9.43
C LEU A 8 55.33 33.90 -10.26
N VAL A 9 56.02 33.62 -11.36
CA VAL A 9 55.84 32.39 -12.20
C VAL A 9 56.35 31.17 -11.46
N ALA A 10 57.41 31.23 -10.69
CA ALA A 10 57.94 30.13 -9.90
C ALA A 10 56.99 29.77 -8.72
N CYS A 11 56.38 30.73 -8.08
CA CYS A 11 55.38 30.50 -7.03
C CYS A 11 54.06 29.92 -7.57
N LEU A 12 53.61 30.31 -8.77
CA LEU A 12 52.42 29.74 -9.42
C LEU A 12 52.62 28.32 -9.89
N LEU A 13 53.82 27.94 -10.28
CA LEU A 13 54.14 26.54 -10.68
C LEU A 13 54.31 25.58 -9.50
N SER A 14 54.63 26.11 -8.29
CA SER A 14 54.75 25.28 -7.08
C SER A 14 53.41 24.99 -6.41
N LEU A 15 52.34 25.78 -6.69
CA LEU A 15 50.98 25.50 -6.18
C LEU A 15 50.22 24.46 -7.00
N ALA A 16 50.65 24.14 -8.24
CA ALA A 16 50.00 23.15 -9.09
C ALA A 16 50.42 21.70 -8.80
N ALA A 17 51.33 21.46 -7.89
CA ALA A 17 51.86 20.13 -7.58
C ALA A 17 51.28 19.49 -6.30
N LEU A 18 50.29 20.13 -5.65
CA LEU A 18 49.68 19.66 -4.40
C LEU A 18 48.25 19.14 -4.58
N SER A 19 47.75 18.98 -5.80
CA SER A 19 46.40 18.50 -6.06
C SER A 19 46.39 17.10 -6.75
N SER A 20 47.32 16.22 -6.44
CA SER A 20 47.35 14.86 -6.95
C SER A 20 47.62 13.86 -5.82
N CYS A 21 46.73 13.77 -4.88
CA CYS A 21 46.47 12.59 -4.09
C CYS A 21 44.96 12.49 -3.96
N SER A 22 44.27 12.08 -5.00
CA SER A 22 43.01 11.40 -4.86
C SER A 22 43.35 9.98 -4.39
N ASP A 23 43.28 9.74 -3.10
CA ASP A 23 43.16 8.39 -2.58
C ASP A 23 41.81 7.86 -3.09
N ASP A 24 41.88 7.00 -4.12
CA ASP A 24 40.72 6.26 -4.65
C ASP A 24 40.18 5.20 -3.65
N ASN A 25 40.44 5.41 -2.36
CA ASN A 25 39.95 4.61 -1.25
C ASN A 25 39.06 5.40 -0.30
N GLU A 26 38.29 6.36 -0.80
CA GLU A 26 37.20 6.84 0.01
C GLU A 26 36.18 5.71 0.14
N PRO A 27 35.92 5.18 1.36
CA PRO A 27 34.95 4.11 1.53
C PRO A 27 33.64 4.61 0.96
N ALA A 28 32.99 3.77 0.14
CA ALA A 28 31.68 4.09 -0.40
C ALA A 28 30.79 4.59 0.75
N PRO A 29 30.00 5.65 0.54
CA PRO A 29 29.14 6.17 1.59
C PRO A 29 28.30 5.02 2.14
N VAL A 30 28.41 4.80 3.45
CA VAL A 30 27.57 3.81 4.14
C VAL A 30 26.13 4.20 3.86
N PRO A 31 25.30 3.29 3.30
CA PRO A 31 23.91 3.60 3.08
C PRO A 31 23.30 4.11 4.40
N GLU A 32 22.62 5.24 4.35
CA GLU A 32 21.85 5.69 5.51
C GLU A 32 20.89 4.58 5.90
N PRO A 33 20.79 4.22 7.19
CA PRO A 33 19.84 3.21 7.62
C PRO A 33 18.43 3.66 7.22
N ASP A 34 17.63 2.74 6.70
CA ASP A 34 16.23 3.01 6.40
C ASP A 34 15.56 3.64 7.62
N PRO A 35 14.72 4.65 7.44
CA PRO A 35 14.07 5.31 8.54
C PRO A 35 13.27 4.29 9.36
N THR A 36 13.47 4.30 10.67
CA THR A 36 12.71 3.42 11.57
C THR A 36 11.23 3.74 11.45
N PRO A 37 10.36 2.74 11.18
CA PRO A 37 8.92 2.97 11.10
C PRO A 37 8.40 3.62 12.38
N SER A 38 7.52 4.61 12.22
CA SER A 38 6.90 5.35 13.32
C SER A 38 5.39 5.31 13.21
N GLY A 39 4.72 4.72 14.21
CA GLY A 39 3.27 4.58 14.23
C GLY A 39 2.77 3.46 13.30
N TYR A 40 1.47 3.43 13.08
CA TYR A 40 0.76 2.38 12.37
C TYR A 40 -0.11 2.93 11.24
N CYS A 41 -0.27 2.14 10.18
CA CYS A 41 -1.31 2.32 9.18
C CYS A 41 -2.17 1.06 9.12
N LEU A 42 -3.44 1.20 9.46
CA LEU A 42 -4.44 0.13 9.35
C LEU A 42 -5.04 0.18 7.95
N MET A 43 -4.88 -0.89 7.20
CA MET A 43 -5.32 -1.03 5.81
C MET A 43 -6.53 -1.95 5.77
N PHE A 44 -7.72 -1.44 5.49
CA PHE A 44 -8.94 -2.22 5.36
C PHE A 44 -9.24 -2.50 3.89
N TYR A 45 -9.18 -3.76 3.49
CA TYR A 45 -9.55 -4.24 2.16
C TYR A 45 -10.84 -5.06 2.28
N MET A 46 -11.96 -4.48 1.85
CA MET A 46 -13.29 -4.96 2.20
C MET A 46 -14.14 -5.23 0.97
N SER A 47 -14.72 -6.43 0.90
CA SER A 47 -15.72 -6.81 -0.08
C SER A 47 -17.06 -7.02 0.60
N GLY A 48 -18.06 -6.26 0.22
CA GLY A 48 -19.44 -6.47 0.62
C GLY A 48 -19.99 -7.79 0.08
N GLY A 49 -21.16 -8.14 0.51
CA GLY A 49 -21.84 -9.36 0.05
C GLY A 49 -23.34 -9.18 0.04
N ASP A 50 -23.81 -8.26 0.86
CA ASP A 50 -25.19 -7.80 0.98
C ASP A 50 -25.21 -6.42 1.68
N PRO A 51 -26.32 -5.67 1.63
CA PRO A 51 -26.40 -4.33 2.21
C PRO A 51 -26.13 -4.26 3.72
N GLU A 52 -26.52 -5.27 4.48
CA GLU A 52 -26.30 -5.31 5.94
C GLU A 52 -24.81 -5.50 6.26
N HIS A 53 -24.14 -6.33 5.48
CA HIS A 53 -22.70 -6.55 5.58
C HIS A 53 -21.92 -5.28 5.20
N ASP A 54 -22.31 -4.58 4.12
CA ASP A 54 -21.71 -3.31 3.72
C ASP A 54 -21.73 -2.28 4.84
N VAL A 55 -22.88 -2.12 5.52
CA VAL A 55 -23.03 -1.21 6.66
C VAL A 55 -22.08 -1.62 7.79
N THR A 56 -22.01 -2.90 8.12
CA THR A 56 -21.17 -3.42 9.20
C THR A 56 -19.68 -3.19 8.92
N LEU A 57 -19.24 -3.44 7.69
CA LEU A 57 -17.85 -3.21 7.28
C LEU A 57 -17.49 -1.72 7.37
N MET A 58 -18.33 -0.84 6.83
CA MET A 58 -18.08 0.60 6.89
C MET A 58 -18.15 1.16 8.30
N GLU A 59 -19.00 0.64 9.17
CA GLU A 59 -19.03 1.04 10.57
C GLU A 59 -17.72 0.66 11.28
N SER A 60 -17.17 -0.52 11.01
CA SER A 60 -15.86 -0.94 11.54
C SER A 60 -14.73 0.00 11.07
N ALA A 61 -14.76 0.41 9.80
CA ALA A 61 -13.79 1.36 9.27
C ALA A 61 -13.95 2.76 9.90
N ARG A 62 -15.18 3.23 10.13
CA ARG A 62 -15.45 4.52 10.80
C ARG A 62 -14.99 4.50 12.25
N GLN A 63 -15.19 3.39 12.97
CA GLN A 63 -14.70 3.24 14.35
C GLN A 63 -13.17 3.27 14.42
N ALA A 64 -12.48 2.60 13.49
CA ALA A 64 -11.03 2.69 13.38
C ALA A 64 -10.58 4.12 13.01
N ALA A 65 -11.28 4.78 12.09
CA ALA A 65 -11.00 6.16 11.72
C ALA A 65 -11.16 7.12 12.90
N ALA A 66 -12.17 6.93 13.74
CA ALA A 66 -12.45 7.81 14.88
C ALA A 66 -11.32 7.86 15.93
N VAL A 67 -10.47 6.83 15.98
CA VAL A 67 -9.28 6.78 16.87
C VAL A 67 -7.98 7.07 16.14
N SER A 68 -8.03 7.46 14.85
CA SER A 68 -6.83 7.83 14.10
C SER A 68 -6.25 9.15 14.59
N ASP A 69 -4.92 9.23 14.61
CA ASP A 69 -4.14 10.38 15.05
C ASP A 69 -2.81 10.46 14.28
N ASP A 70 -1.86 11.23 14.77
CA ASP A 70 -0.52 11.33 14.17
C ASP A 70 0.26 10.01 14.17
N ASN A 71 -0.08 9.07 15.06
CA ASN A 71 0.55 7.76 15.18
C ASN A 71 -0.22 6.64 14.49
N VAL A 72 -1.53 6.83 14.27
CA VAL A 72 -2.41 5.81 13.68
C VAL A 72 -3.18 6.41 12.52
N ALA A 73 -2.82 6.00 11.31
CA ALA A 73 -3.56 6.29 10.08
C ALA A 73 -4.43 5.10 9.68
N VAL A 74 -5.47 5.36 8.89
CA VAL A 74 -6.37 4.34 8.36
C VAL A 74 -6.55 4.55 6.87
N THR A 75 -6.44 3.49 6.10
CA THR A 75 -6.83 3.44 4.68
C THR A 75 -7.90 2.38 4.48
N VAL A 76 -8.83 2.65 3.60
CA VAL A 76 -9.96 1.75 3.32
C VAL A 76 -10.14 1.63 1.82
N LEU A 77 -10.33 0.42 1.33
CA LEU A 77 -10.90 0.13 0.03
C LEU A 77 -12.11 -0.77 0.27
N HIS A 78 -13.28 -0.31 -0.12
CA HIS A 78 -14.54 -1.02 0.07
C HIS A 78 -15.29 -1.15 -1.25
N LYS A 79 -15.54 -2.38 -1.67
CA LYS A 79 -16.48 -2.69 -2.74
C LYS A 79 -17.82 -3.06 -2.11
N ASN A 80 -18.83 -2.24 -2.36
CA ASN A 80 -20.19 -2.49 -1.92
C ASN A 80 -20.83 -3.66 -2.69
N SER A 81 -21.87 -4.27 -2.10
CA SER A 81 -22.62 -5.37 -2.70
C SER A 81 -23.38 -4.98 -3.98
N GLY A 82 -23.68 -3.70 -4.14
CA GLY A 82 -24.49 -3.18 -5.25
C GLY A 82 -25.99 -3.38 -5.07
N GLU A 83 -26.44 -3.88 -3.92
CA GLU A 83 -27.87 -4.21 -3.66
C GLU A 83 -28.59 -3.16 -2.83
N GLY A 84 -27.92 -2.09 -2.38
CA GLY A 84 -28.49 -1.02 -1.58
C GLY A 84 -29.11 0.11 -2.41
N GLU A 85 -29.97 0.92 -1.78
CA GLU A 85 -30.48 2.14 -2.39
C GLU A 85 -29.52 3.31 -2.17
N GLY A 86 -29.23 4.05 -3.25
CA GLY A 86 -28.41 5.26 -3.26
C GLY A 86 -26.94 5.02 -3.62
N GLU A 87 -26.27 6.10 -4.03
CA GLU A 87 -24.87 6.05 -4.53
C GLU A 87 -23.88 5.57 -3.47
N ALA A 88 -24.14 5.80 -2.18
CA ALA A 88 -23.27 5.38 -1.09
C ALA A 88 -23.20 3.85 -0.90
N HIS A 89 -24.10 3.09 -1.53
CA HIS A 89 -24.19 1.64 -1.43
C HIS A 89 -23.78 0.93 -2.71
N ASN A 90 -23.38 1.67 -3.72
CA ASN A 90 -23.00 1.12 -5.01
C ASN A 90 -21.54 1.43 -5.33
N GLY A 91 -20.87 0.51 -6.02
CA GLY A 91 -19.53 0.70 -6.52
C GLY A 91 -18.43 0.41 -5.49
N THR A 92 -17.25 0.86 -5.84
CA THR A 92 -16.05 0.68 -5.02
C THR A 92 -15.49 2.04 -4.64
N HIS A 93 -15.21 2.22 -3.38
CA HIS A 93 -14.72 3.48 -2.83
C HIS A 93 -13.41 3.29 -2.09
N ARG A 94 -12.58 4.32 -2.11
CA ARG A 94 -11.31 4.36 -1.40
C ARG A 94 -11.27 5.55 -0.47
N TYR A 95 -10.78 5.34 0.76
CA TYR A 95 -10.76 6.36 1.80
C TYR A 95 -9.42 6.41 2.51
N THR A 96 -9.12 7.58 3.07
CA THR A 96 -8.08 7.78 4.08
C THR A 96 -8.69 8.31 5.35
N ALA A 97 -8.08 8.02 6.51
CA ALA A 97 -8.43 8.67 7.76
C ALA A 97 -7.20 9.07 8.55
N GLN A 98 -7.24 10.30 9.01
CA GLN A 98 -6.29 10.87 9.95
C GLN A 98 -7.02 11.87 10.85
N ASN A 99 -6.63 11.93 12.12
CA ASN A 99 -7.25 12.82 13.11
C ASN A 99 -8.78 12.63 13.23
N GLY A 100 -9.24 11.40 13.20
CA GLY A 100 -10.65 11.04 13.46
C GLY A 100 -11.60 11.19 12.27
N VAL A 101 -11.12 11.61 11.10
CA VAL A 101 -11.98 11.89 9.93
C VAL A 101 -11.69 10.91 8.81
N LEU A 102 -12.71 10.16 8.38
CA LEU A 102 -12.68 9.33 7.18
C LEU A 102 -13.05 10.18 5.96
N THR A 103 -12.13 10.29 5.01
CA THR A 103 -12.28 11.12 3.80
C THR A 103 -12.15 10.25 2.57
N GLU A 104 -13.13 10.33 1.67
CA GLU A 104 -13.09 9.62 0.40
C GLU A 104 -12.02 10.22 -0.52
N ASP A 105 -11.32 9.35 -1.25
CA ASP A 105 -10.36 9.75 -2.27
C ASP A 105 -11.08 10.06 -3.59
N PRO A 106 -11.20 11.34 -3.98
CA PRO A 106 -11.94 11.71 -5.18
C PRO A 106 -11.17 11.40 -6.48
N THR A 107 -9.92 10.95 -6.38
CA THR A 107 -9.09 10.61 -7.55
C THR A 107 -9.15 9.13 -7.90
N PHE A 108 -9.77 8.33 -7.05
CA PHE A 108 -9.93 6.91 -7.30
C PHE A 108 -11.07 6.65 -8.29
N ASP A 109 -10.73 6.11 -9.44
CA ASP A 109 -11.70 5.67 -10.46
C ASP A 109 -11.63 4.14 -10.60
N PRO A 110 -12.54 3.39 -9.94
CA PRO A 110 -12.53 1.93 -9.95
C PRO A 110 -13.11 1.33 -11.24
N GLY A 111 -13.79 2.11 -12.07
CA GLY A 111 -14.61 1.61 -13.15
C GLY A 111 -15.89 0.91 -12.66
N GLU A 112 -16.68 0.37 -13.60
CA GLU A 112 -18.00 -0.20 -13.30
C GLU A 112 -17.96 -1.55 -12.53
N ASP A 113 -16.95 -2.39 -12.79
CA ASP A 113 -16.83 -3.72 -12.16
C ASP A 113 -15.41 -3.91 -11.60
N PHE A 114 -15.15 -3.30 -10.45
CA PHE A 114 -13.86 -3.42 -9.77
C PHE A 114 -13.57 -4.86 -9.35
N PRO A 115 -12.46 -5.49 -9.80
CA PRO A 115 -12.19 -6.88 -9.53
C PRO A 115 -11.52 -7.09 -8.15
N ILE A 116 -12.26 -6.87 -7.08
CA ILE A 116 -11.74 -6.90 -5.69
C ILE A 116 -11.06 -8.23 -5.32
N THR A 117 -11.34 -9.30 -6.03
CA THR A 117 -10.70 -10.61 -5.83
C THR A 117 -9.42 -10.80 -6.65
N ASP A 118 -9.03 -9.82 -7.47
CA ASP A 118 -7.75 -9.86 -8.19
C ASP A 118 -6.61 -9.53 -7.21
N PRO A 119 -5.60 -10.39 -7.07
CA PRO A 119 -4.44 -10.14 -6.22
C PRO A 119 -3.70 -8.84 -6.55
N LYS A 120 -3.73 -8.43 -7.82
CA LYS A 120 -3.12 -7.17 -8.27
C LYS A 120 -3.77 -5.96 -7.59
N GLU A 121 -5.09 -5.94 -7.49
CA GLU A 121 -5.82 -4.83 -6.86
C GLU A 121 -5.50 -4.71 -5.37
N LEU A 122 -5.32 -5.84 -4.68
CA LEU A 122 -4.83 -5.84 -3.30
C LEU A 122 -3.41 -5.28 -3.21
N THR A 123 -2.50 -5.72 -4.09
CA THR A 123 -1.13 -5.20 -4.13
C THR A 123 -1.10 -3.69 -4.40
N ASP A 124 -1.91 -3.22 -5.33
CA ASP A 124 -2.00 -1.79 -5.67
C ASP A 124 -2.57 -0.97 -4.51
N PHE A 125 -3.57 -1.49 -3.80
CA PHE A 125 -4.10 -0.87 -2.59
C PHE A 125 -3.06 -0.79 -1.47
N ILE A 126 -2.30 -1.86 -1.21
CA ILE A 126 -1.22 -1.86 -0.21
C ILE A 126 -0.16 -0.82 -0.57
N ARG A 127 0.27 -0.78 -1.83
CA ARG A 127 1.25 0.19 -2.31
C ARG A 127 0.76 1.63 -2.16
N TRP A 128 -0.46 1.90 -2.63
CA TRP A 128 -1.08 3.21 -2.48
C TRP A 128 -1.16 3.63 -1.00
N SER A 129 -1.58 2.74 -0.11
CA SER A 129 -1.66 3.02 1.33
C SER A 129 -0.29 3.35 1.93
N ALA A 130 0.76 2.65 1.51
CA ALA A 130 2.12 2.91 1.95
C ALA A 130 2.68 4.24 1.40
N GLU A 131 2.25 4.65 0.20
CA GLU A 131 2.58 5.96 -0.37
C GLU A 131 1.87 7.11 0.36
N GLN A 132 0.62 6.91 0.80
CA GLN A 132 -0.12 7.89 1.60
C GLN A 132 0.51 8.08 2.99
N TYR A 133 0.98 7.01 3.61
CA TYR A 133 1.52 7.00 4.97
C TYR A 133 2.85 6.24 5.01
N PRO A 134 3.94 6.83 4.49
CA PRO A 134 5.24 6.18 4.47
C PRO A 134 5.82 6.02 5.88
N ASN A 135 6.77 5.07 6.02
CA ASN A 135 7.49 4.81 7.26
C ASN A 135 6.61 4.45 8.46
N ARG A 136 5.56 3.64 8.21
CA ARG A 136 4.66 3.10 9.23
C ARG A 136 4.86 1.58 9.38
N HIS A 137 4.36 1.06 10.49
CA HIS A 137 4.03 -0.37 10.57
C HIS A 137 2.66 -0.58 9.94
N TYR A 138 2.56 -1.53 9.02
CA TYR A 138 1.34 -1.76 8.28
C TYR A 138 0.59 -2.98 8.81
N LEU A 139 -0.71 -2.83 9.03
CA LEU A 139 -1.62 -3.90 9.42
C LEU A 139 -2.72 -4.02 8.37
N LEU A 140 -2.73 -5.12 7.62
CA LEU A 140 -3.75 -5.41 6.63
C LEU A 140 -4.91 -6.20 7.26
N VAL A 141 -6.12 -5.67 7.12
CA VAL A 141 -7.38 -6.30 7.48
C VAL A 141 -8.14 -6.62 6.21
N ILE A 142 -8.39 -7.89 5.95
CA ILE A 142 -9.21 -8.34 4.83
C ILE A 142 -10.55 -8.79 5.38
N SER A 143 -11.63 -8.20 4.88
CA SER A 143 -12.99 -8.52 5.29
C SER A 143 -13.88 -8.74 4.09
N GLY A 144 -14.74 -9.72 4.19
CA GLY A 144 -15.70 -10.08 3.14
C GLY A 144 -16.16 -11.51 3.32
N HIS A 145 -17.06 -11.95 2.43
CA HIS A 145 -17.46 -13.34 2.38
C HIS A 145 -16.33 -14.20 1.85
N GLY A 146 -15.71 -14.99 2.73
CA GLY A 146 -14.86 -16.10 2.35
C GLY A 146 -15.68 -17.39 2.22
N LYS A 147 -15.11 -18.42 1.61
CA LYS A 147 -15.71 -19.76 1.56
C LYS A 147 -15.16 -20.72 2.62
N GLY A 148 -14.44 -20.18 3.60
CA GLY A 148 -13.94 -20.92 4.75
C GLY A 148 -13.02 -22.08 4.39
N PHE A 149 -13.21 -23.21 5.06
CA PHE A 149 -12.37 -24.40 4.93
C PHE A 149 -12.88 -25.40 3.89
N TYR A 150 -13.99 -25.14 3.25
CA TYR A 150 -14.55 -26.06 2.25
C TYR A 150 -13.67 -26.14 1.01
N PRO A 151 -13.40 -27.34 0.49
CA PRO A 151 -12.75 -27.50 -0.81
C PRO A 151 -13.58 -26.80 -1.88
N PHE A 152 -12.91 -26.11 -2.79
CA PHE A 152 -13.58 -25.34 -3.84
C PHE A 152 -14.52 -26.22 -4.71
N SER A 153 -14.14 -27.48 -4.94
CA SER A 153 -14.93 -28.47 -5.68
C SER A 153 -16.30 -28.81 -5.06
N GLU A 154 -16.50 -28.57 -3.76
CA GLU A 154 -17.79 -28.79 -3.10
C GLU A 154 -18.71 -27.57 -3.17
N ILE A 155 -18.19 -26.42 -3.59
CA ILE A 155 -18.93 -25.15 -3.62
C ILE A 155 -19.39 -24.83 -5.04
N TYR A 156 -18.66 -25.29 -6.04
CA TYR A 156 -18.96 -25.10 -7.46
C TYR A 156 -18.87 -26.45 -8.17
N GLU A 157 -19.88 -26.77 -8.95
CA GLU A 157 -19.99 -28.03 -9.75
C GLU A 157 -19.00 -28.09 -10.93
N GLU A 158 -18.03 -27.15 -11.02
CA GLU A 158 -17.00 -27.16 -12.06
C GLU A 158 -15.71 -27.81 -11.56
N GLU A 159 -15.33 -28.86 -12.27
CA GLU A 159 -14.15 -29.70 -12.09
C GLU A 159 -12.83 -28.94 -12.08
N THR A 160 -12.44 -28.39 -10.94
CA THR A 160 -11.03 -28.06 -10.72
C THR A 160 -10.54 -28.73 -9.45
N GLU A 161 -9.52 -29.59 -9.58
CA GLU A 161 -8.88 -30.36 -8.50
C GLU A 161 -8.20 -29.49 -7.43
N SER A 162 -8.51 -28.20 -7.37
CA SER A 162 -7.86 -27.28 -6.45
C SER A 162 -8.53 -27.32 -5.07
N LYS A 163 -7.89 -27.97 -4.12
CA LYS A 163 -8.21 -27.93 -2.68
C LYS A 163 -7.88 -26.55 -2.06
N THR A 164 -8.05 -25.48 -2.81
CA THR A 164 -7.60 -24.14 -2.43
C THR A 164 -8.71 -23.42 -1.68
N ARG A 165 -8.37 -22.88 -0.53
CA ARG A 165 -9.28 -22.09 0.30
C ARG A 165 -9.47 -20.70 -0.31
N ALA A 166 -10.70 -20.22 -0.38
CA ALA A 166 -11.00 -18.85 -0.79
C ALA A 166 -10.99 -17.91 0.41
N THR A 167 -10.12 -16.91 0.36
CA THR A 167 -9.99 -15.89 1.41
C THR A 167 -10.99 -14.76 1.18
N LEU A 168 -11.25 -14.41 -0.07
CA LEU A 168 -12.19 -13.38 -0.47
C LEU A 168 -13.02 -13.89 -1.65
N TYR A 169 -14.31 -13.58 -1.63
CA TYR A 169 -15.26 -13.98 -2.68
C TYR A 169 -16.11 -12.78 -3.10
N ASP A 170 -16.27 -12.60 -4.39
CA ASP A 170 -17.14 -11.60 -4.97
C ASP A 170 -17.60 -12.04 -6.36
N ASN A 171 -18.89 -11.97 -6.63
CA ASN A 171 -19.51 -12.21 -7.92
C ASN A 171 -18.98 -13.45 -8.67
N ARG A 172 -18.96 -14.62 -8.00
CA ARG A 172 -18.43 -15.91 -8.49
C ARG A 172 -16.92 -15.94 -8.75
N LYS A 173 -16.19 -14.87 -8.42
CA LYS A 173 -14.74 -14.81 -8.41
C LYS A 173 -14.24 -14.96 -6.98
N TYR A 174 -12.98 -15.36 -6.84
CA TYR A 174 -12.40 -15.55 -5.51
C TYR A 174 -10.88 -15.31 -5.53
N MET A 175 -10.36 -14.85 -4.42
CA MET A 175 -8.93 -14.82 -4.13
C MET A 175 -8.59 -16.00 -3.24
N THR A 176 -7.65 -16.84 -3.67
CA THR A 176 -7.17 -17.96 -2.87
C THR A 176 -6.18 -17.51 -1.82
N SER A 177 -5.97 -18.34 -0.77
CA SER A 177 -4.93 -18.05 0.23
C SER A 177 -3.51 -18.03 -0.36
N ALA A 178 -3.25 -18.77 -1.44
CA ALA A 178 -1.97 -18.72 -2.14
C ALA A 178 -1.78 -17.37 -2.86
N GLN A 179 -2.80 -16.93 -3.60
CA GLN A 179 -2.79 -15.63 -4.28
C GLN A 179 -2.68 -14.46 -3.28
N LEU A 180 -3.38 -14.56 -2.15
CA LEU A 180 -3.21 -13.60 -1.06
C LEU A 180 -1.76 -13.56 -0.58
N GLY A 181 -1.15 -14.73 -0.33
CA GLY A 181 0.25 -14.81 0.09
C GLY A 181 1.22 -14.20 -0.93
N ASP A 182 0.92 -14.29 -2.23
CA ASP A 182 1.73 -13.67 -3.28
C ASP A 182 1.52 -12.15 -3.38
N ALA A 183 0.30 -11.67 -3.15
CA ALA A 183 -0.04 -10.25 -3.19
C ALA A 183 0.62 -9.42 -2.06
N ILE A 184 0.92 -10.04 -0.92
CA ILE A 184 1.48 -9.35 0.26
C ILE A 184 3.01 -9.52 0.42
N ARG A 185 3.69 -10.16 -0.53
CA ARG A 185 5.15 -10.30 -0.55
C ARG A 185 5.84 -9.14 -1.25
#